data_a9d67816486dcdf9f5880c899b0e669b
#
_entry.id   a9d67816486dcdf9f5880c899b0e669b
#
_cell.length_a   1.000
_cell.length_b   1.000
_cell.length_c   1.000
_cell.angle_alpha   90.00
_cell.angle_beta   90.00
_cell.angle_gamma   90.00
#
_symmetry.space_group_name_H-M   'P 1'
#
loop_
_entity.id
_entity.type
_entity.pdbx_description
1 polymer ?
#
loop_
_entity_poly.entity_id
_entity_poly.type
_entity_poly.pdbx_seq_one_letter_code
_entity_poly.pdbx_strand_id
1 'polypeptide(L)'
;MVHKETECVEVDGEAEYEALERFAERFVPVAKGRLELYRGDRPLFETHGIDDEIERALGRRVDLKSGGYLVFDQTEAMTTIDVNTGGYVGKRDFSDTIFKTNLEAAQTIARQLRLRNLGGIIIVDFIDMSREEHREAVLAELRRAVSTDRTRMTVSNFTELGLVAMTRKRTRESLAHVLCEPCPICGGRGEVKTARTVCYDILREILRLSRQYKDAKEFRIQASQSVIDMLLEDESPALELLQASIEKPVLLEVEPSYTQEVWDVILA
;
A
#
# COMPACT_ATOMS: atom_id res chain seq x y z
N MET A 1 11.77 -15.03 17.35
CA MET A 1 12.58 -16.22 17.65
C MET A 1 13.93 -15.79 18.15
N VAL A 2 14.28 -16.28 19.32
CA VAL A 2 15.51 -15.90 20.02
C VAL A 2 16.72 -16.57 19.40
N HIS A 3 17.81 -15.83 19.22
CA HIS A 3 19.04 -16.25 18.57
C HIS A 3 20.25 -16.01 19.45
N LYS A 4 21.42 -16.51 18.98
CA LYS A 4 22.68 -16.22 19.66
C LYS A 4 22.99 -14.72 19.74
N GLU A 5 22.52 -13.96 18.74
CA GLU A 5 22.68 -12.50 18.61
C GLU A 5 21.58 -11.68 19.30
N THR A 6 20.54 -12.33 19.82
CA THR A 6 19.49 -11.64 20.58
C THR A 6 20.03 -11.29 21.95
N GLU A 7 20.14 -10.01 22.28
CA GLU A 7 20.67 -9.53 23.54
C GLU A 7 19.60 -9.54 24.64
N CYS A 8 18.41 -9.00 24.34
CA CYS A 8 17.29 -8.93 25.26
C CYS A 8 15.97 -9.21 24.55
N VAL A 9 14.97 -9.69 25.30
CA VAL A 9 13.57 -9.83 24.90
C VAL A 9 12.73 -9.23 25.99
N GLU A 10 12.24 -8.01 25.77
CA GLU A 10 11.38 -7.31 26.71
C GLU A 10 9.92 -7.67 26.49
N VAL A 11 9.18 -7.84 27.57
CA VAL A 11 7.75 -8.17 27.57
C VAL A 11 7.07 -7.34 28.64
N ASP A 12 5.97 -6.67 28.27
CA ASP A 12 5.21 -5.78 29.19
C ASP A 12 4.01 -6.46 29.88
N GLY A 13 3.61 -7.66 29.42
CA GLY A 13 2.59 -8.47 30.05
C GLY A 13 3.19 -9.46 31.04
N GLU A 14 2.75 -9.44 32.32
CA GLU A 14 3.26 -10.33 33.35
C GLU A 14 2.90 -11.80 33.06
N ALA A 15 1.68 -12.06 32.60
CA ALA A 15 1.21 -13.39 32.22
C ALA A 15 1.96 -13.97 31.01
N GLU A 16 2.21 -13.11 30.01
CA GLU A 16 2.97 -13.44 28.79
C GLU A 16 4.44 -13.69 29.12
N TYR A 17 5.02 -12.89 30.02
CA TYR A 17 6.39 -13.07 30.50
C TYR A 17 6.56 -14.44 31.14
N GLU A 18 5.70 -14.80 32.10
CA GLU A 18 5.73 -16.11 32.75
C GLU A 18 5.53 -17.28 31.77
N ALA A 19 4.62 -17.10 30.79
CA ALA A 19 4.39 -18.10 29.76
C ALA A 19 5.64 -18.31 28.88
N LEU A 20 6.28 -17.20 28.47
CA LEU A 20 7.51 -17.23 27.68
C LEU A 20 8.70 -17.79 28.48
N GLU A 21 8.80 -17.48 29.76
CA GLU A 21 9.86 -18.02 30.62
C GLU A 21 9.75 -19.55 30.73
N ARG A 22 8.57 -20.07 31.03
CA ARG A 22 8.30 -21.53 31.05
C ARG A 22 8.58 -22.18 29.69
N PHE A 23 8.20 -21.51 28.60
CA PHE A 23 8.49 -22.02 27.26
C PHE A 23 10.00 -22.03 26.95
N ALA A 24 10.70 -20.94 27.32
CA ALA A 24 12.14 -20.82 27.09
C ALA A 24 12.91 -21.89 27.86
N GLU A 25 12.55 -22.14 29.11
CA GLU A 25 13.19 -23.19 29.91
C GLU A 25 13.10 -24.58 29.27
N ARG A 26 11.94 -24.88 28.68
CA ARG A 26 11.66 -26.20 28.11
C ARG A 26 12.18 -26.38 26.69
N PHE A 27 12.09 -25.36 25.84
CA PHE A 27 12.28 -25.50 24.40
C PHE A 27 13.38 -24.62 23.81
N VAL A 28 13.77 -23.53 24.47
CA VAL A 28 14.74 -22.56 23.94
C VAL A 28 15.70 -22.10 25.06
N PRO A 29 16.58 -22.99 25.57
CA PRO A 29 17.47 -22.64 26.69
C PRO A 29 18.35 -21.40 26.45
N VAL A 30 18.63 -21.07 25.17
CA VAL A 30 19.41 -19.87 24.77
C VAL A 30 18.69 -18.57 25.13
N ALA A 31 17.38 -18.60 25.32
CA ALA A 31 16.58 -17.43 25.72
C ALA A 31 16.60 -17.22 27.26
N LYS A 32 17.03 -18.22 28.02
CA LYS A 32 17.10 -18.11 29.48
C LYS A 32 18.06 -17.01 29.88
N GLY A 33 17.58 -16.07 30.72
CA GLY A 33 18.37 -14.91 31.16
C GLY A 33 18.44 -13.75 30.16
N ARG A 34 17.67 -13.83 29.07
CA ARG A 34 17.50 -12.72 28.10
C ARG A 34 16.08 -12.16 28.08
N LEU A 35 15.14 -12.82 28.77
CA LEU A 35 13.78 -12.34 28.97
C LEU A 35 13.79 -11.34 30.11
N GLU A 36 13.20 -10.18 29.89
CA GLU A 36 13.05 -9.10 30.86
C GLU A 36 11.60 -8.65 30.89
N LEU A 37 11.04 -8.54 32.11
CA LEU A 37 9.72 -7.94 32.30
C LEU A 37 9.86 -6.42 32.30
N TYR A 38 9.29 -5.79 31.27
CA TYR A 38 9.27 -4.35 31.16
C TYR A 38 8.31 -3.75 32.19
N ARG A 39 8.78 -2.77 32.97
CA ARG A 39 8.01 -2.08 34.02
C ARG A 39 8.08 -0.56 33.89
N GLY A 40 8.34 -0.04 32.69
CA GLY A 40 8.38 1.39 32.45
C GLY A 40 6.98 2.03 32.47
N ASP A 41 6.93 3.34 32.67
CA ASP A 41 5.68 4.11 32.70
C ASP A 41 5.06 4.35 31.31
N ARG A 42 5.86 4.20 30.24
CA ARG A 42 5.41 4.35 28.85
C ARG A 42 5.15 2.99 28.23
N PRO A 43 4.24 2.87 27.27
CA PRO A 43 4.08 1.64 26.50
C PRO A 43 5.42 1.18 25.87
N LEU A 44 5.68 -0.11 25.91
CA LEU A 44 6.93 -0.70 25.43
C LEU A 44 7.20 -0.35 23.95
N PHE A 45 6.20 -0.42 23.10
CA PHE A 45 6.32 -0.11 21.68
C PHE A 45 6.61 1.36 21.42
N GLU A 46 5.98 2.27 22.19
CA GLU A 46 6.26 3.70 22.10
C GLU A 46 7.72 4.00 22.51
N THR A 47 8.21 3.36 23.57
CA THR A 47 9.58 3.56 24.07
C THR A 47 10.63 3.21 23.01
N HIS A 48 10.37 2.19 22.20
CA HIS A 48 11.25 1.74 21.13
C HIS A 48 10.89 2.27 19.74
N GLY A 49 9.89 3.16 19.62
CA GLY A 49 9.43 3.72 18.33
C GLY A 49 8.89 2.66 17.36
N ILE A 50 8.36 1.56 17.88
CA ILE A 50 7.86 0.44 17.06
C ILE A 50 6.57 0.82 16.37
N ASP A 51 5.68 1.57 17.04
CA ASP A 51 4.43 2.02 16.45
C ASP A 51 4.67 2.88 15.21
N ASP A 52 5.60 3.83 15.27
CA ASP A 52 6.00 4.66 14.12
C ASP A 52 6.61 3.82 12.98
N GLU A 53 7.35 2.77 13.31
CA GLU A 53 7.94 1.89 12.30
C GLU A 53 6.87 1.00 11.63
N ILE A 54 5.85 0.56 12.37
CA ILE A 54 4.69 -0.16 11.83
C ILE A 54 3.90 0.75 10.88
N GLU A 55 3.57 1.97 11.29
CA GLU A 55 2.86 2.93 10.44
C GLU A 55 3.63 3.21 9.14
N ARG A 56 4.94 3.45 9.22
CA ARG A 56 5.79 3.60 8.03
C ARG A 56 5.81 2.35 7.16
N ALA A 57 5.76 1.16 7.76
CA ALA A 57 5.75 -0.10 7.03
C ALA A 57 4.40 -0.40 6.36
N LEU A 58 3.31 0.23 6.76
CA LEU A 58 2.01 0.14 6.07
C LEU A 58 1.94 1.07 4.85
N GLY A 59 2.75 2.13 4.83
CA GLY A 59 2.83 3.06 3.72
C GLY A 59 3.46 2.44 2.46
N ARG A 60 3.04 2.89 1.27
CA ARG A 60 3.62 2.45 -0.02
C ARG A 60 5.04 2.98 -0.22
N ARG A 61 5.33 4.19 0.25
CA ARG A 61 6.59 4.90 0.04
C ARG A 61 7.54 4.71 1.21
N VAL A 62 8.82 4.52 0.90
CA VAL A 62 9.92 4.46 1.86
C VAL A 62 11.02 5.40 1.39
N ASP A 63 11.29 6.45 2.14
CA ASP A 63 12.34 7.40 1.81
C ASP A 63 13.73 6.84 2.13
N LEU A 64 14.70 7.17 1.28
CA LEU A 64 16.11 6.80 1.40
C LEU A 64 16.92 8.00 1.92
N LYS A 65 18.00 7.73 2.65
CA LYS A 65 18.90 8.79 3.17
C LYS A 65 19.57 9.57 2.07
N SER A 66 19.76 8.95 0.89
CA SER A 66 20.29 9.60 -0.32
C SER A 66 19.36 10.64 -0.93
N GLY A 67 18.12 10.76 -0.43
CA GLY A 67 17.08 11.63 -0.97
C GLY A 67 16.20 10.96 -2.03
N GLY A 68 16.50 9.71 -2.42
CA GLY A 68 15.64 8.87 -3.22
C GLY A 68 14.51 8.26 -2.39
N TYR A 69 13.69 7.42 -3.02
CA TYR A 69 12.64 6.68 -2.33
C TYR A 69 12.28 5.39 -3.08
N LEU A 70 11.69 4.46 -2.34
CA LEU A 70 11.12 3.22 -2.86
C LEU A 70 9.60 3.31 -2.86
N VAL A 71 8.98 2.69 -3.85
CA VAL A 71 7.52 2.47 -3.88
C VAL A 71 7.26 0.97 -3.88
N PHE A 72 6.46 0.52 -2.92
CA PHE A 72 6.06 -0.88 -2.79
C PHE A 72 4.61 -1.04 -3.22
N ASP A 73 4.36 -1.83 -4.26
CA ASP A 73 3.02 -2.20 -4.70
C ASP A 73 2.83 -3.71 -4.60
N GLN A 74 1.86 -4.10 -3.81
CA GLN A 74 1.49 -5.49 -3.62
C GLN A 74 0.25 -5.79 -4.47
N THR A 75 0.41 -6.61 -5.49
CA THR A 75 -0.68 -7.13 -6.31
C THR A 75 -1.11 -8.52 -5.82
N GLU A 76 -2.14 -9.09 -6.43
CA GLU A 76 -2.58 -10.45 -6.12
C GLU A 76 -1.47 -11.50 -6.36
N ALA A 77 -0.68 -11.35 -7.43
CA ALA A 77 0.30 -12.35 -7.86
C ALA A 77 1.72 -12.07 -7.35
N MET A 78 2.11 -10.80 -7.20
CA MET A 78 3.50 -10.40 -6.94
C MET A 78 3.59 -9.08 -6.20
N THR A 79 4.77 -8.78 -5.68
CA THR A 79 5.13 -7.45 -5.18
C THR A 79 6.06 -6.78 -6.17
N THR A 80 5.79 -5.53 -6.52
CA THR A 80 6.70 -4.68 -7.31
C THR A 80 7.32 -3.63 -6.42
N ILE A 81 8.59 -3.32 -6.67
CA ILE A 81 9.35 -2.33 -5.92
C ILE A 81 10.03 -1.44 -6.95
N ASP A 82 9.67 -0.18 -6.96
CA ASP A 82 10.23 0.84 -7.85
C ASP A 82 11.19 1.74 -7.08
N VAL A 83 12.37 2.01 -7.64
CA VAL A 83 13.44 2.83 -7.04
C VAL A 83 13.52 4.17 -7.75
N ASN A 84 13.32 5.25 -6.99
CA ASN A 84 13.32 6.62 -7.50
C ASN A 84 14.45 7.46 -6.90
N THR A 85 15.05 8.36 -7.71
CA THR A 85 16.11 9.28 -7.25
C THR A 85 15.59 10.43 -6.39
N GLY A 86 14.28 10.73 -6.40
CA GLY A 86 13.76 11.97 -5.83
C GLY A 86 14.17 13.20 -6.65
N GLY A 87 13.91 14.41 -6.09
CA GLY A 87 14.15 15.68 -6.80
C GLY A 87 15.61 16.15 -6.82
N TYR A 88 16.53 15.47 -6.14
CA TYR A 88 17.92 15.90 -6.02
C TYR A 88 18.82 15.21 -7.05
N VAL A 89 19.00 15.85 -8.19
CA VAL A 89 19.95 15.45 -9.24
C VAL A 89 21.14 16.43 -9.20
N GLY A 90 22.20 16.05 -8.50
CA GLY A 90 23.45 16.80 -8.51
C GLY A 90 24.05 16.86 -9.93
N LYS A 91 24.39 18.05 -10.40
CA LYS A 91 24.82 18.29 -11.80
C LYS A 91 26.18 17.69 -12.17
N ARG A 92 26.99 17.15 -11.24
CA ARG A 92 28.38 16.72 -11.53
C ARG A 92 28.63 15.21 -11.54
N ASP A 93 27.79 14.38 -10.86
CA ASP A 93 27.99 12.93 -10.81
C ASP A 93 26.64 12.20 -10.77
N PHE A 94 25.86 12.35 -11.85
CA PHE A 94 24.55 11.69 -11.96
C PHE A 94 24.67 10.16 -11.84
N SER A 95 25.68 9.58 -12.49
CA SER A 95 25.93 8.12 -12.45
C SER A 95 26.28 7.64 -11.04
N ASP A 96 27.09 8.39 -10.29
CA ASP A 96 27.47 8.03 -8.92
C ASP A 96 26.31 8.21 -7.93
N THR A 97 25.45 9.19 -8.17
CA THR A 97 24.24 9.39 -7.36
C THR A 97 23.29 8.22 -7.55
N ILE A 98 23.00 7.81 -8.80
CA ILE A 98 22.19 6.63 -9.11
C ILE A 98 22.76 5.38 -8.45
N PHE A 99 24.06 5.16 -8.60
CA PHE A 99 24.73 4.00 -8.02
C PHE A 99 24.58 3.94 -6.49
N LYS A 100 24.80 5.06 -5.80
CA LYS A 100 24.63 5.15 -4.34
C LYS A 100 23.19 4.92 -3.92
N THR A 101 22.24 5.52 -4.64
CA THR A 101 20.81 5.33 -4.38
C THR A 101 20.40 3.87 -4.55
N ASN A 102 20.86 3.21 -5.62
CA ASN A 102 20.58 1.79 -5.85
C ASN A 102 21.23 0.87 -4.80
N LEU A 103 22.43 1.17 -4.31
CA LEU A 103 23.07 0.43 -3.22
C LEU A 103 22.27 0.56 -1.91
N GLU A 104 21.84 1.77 -1.57
CA GLU A 104 21.01 2.01 -0.39
C GLU A 104 19.64 1.35 -0.55
N ALA A 105 19.04 1.42 -1.75
CA ALA A 105 17.81 0.73 -2.10
C ALA A 105 17.92 -0.77 -1.84
N ALA A 106 18.99 -1.42 -2.28
CA ALA A 106 19.21 -2.85 -2.09
C ALA A 106 19.18 -3.27 -0.61
N GLN A 107 19.81 -2.48 0.27
CA GLN A 107 19.78 -2.71 1.72
C GLN A 107 18.41 -2.48 2.32
N THR A 108 17.76 -1.37 1.92
CA THR A 108 16.44 -0.99 2.42
C THR A 108 15.37 -1.99 1.97
N ILE A 109 15.41 -2.47 0.73
CA ILE A 109 14.53 -3.52 0.21
C ILE A 109 14.61 -4.77 1.10
N ALA A 110 15.82 -5.28 1.37
CA ALA A 110 16.00 -6.45 2.21
C ALA A 110 15.39 -6.28 3.62
N ARG A 111 15.54 -5.09 4.23
CA ARG A 111 14.92 -4.75 5.51
C ARG A 111 13.40 -4.72 5.41
N GLN A 112 12.85 -4.04 4.40
CA GLN A 112 11.42 -3.88 4.21
C GLN A 112 10.71 -5.22 3.91
N LEU A 113 11.33 -6.11 3.14
CA LEU A 113 10.79 -7.46 2.90
C LEU A 113 10.59 -8.24 4.18
N ARG A 114 11.53 -8.13 5.14
CA ARG A 114 11.40 -8.76 6.46
C ARG A 114 10.35 -8.09 7.33
N LEU A 115 10.38 -6.75 7.42
CA LEU A 115 9.49 -5.96 8.26
C LEU A 115 8.02 -6.14 7.84
N ARG A 116 7.76 -6.01 6.54
CA ARG A 116 6.42 -6.19 5.96
C ARG A 116 6.02 -7.64 5.75
N ASN A 117 6.93 -8.58 6.01
CA ASN A 117 6.77 -10.01 5.73
C ASN A 117 6.28 -10.32 4.30
N LEU A 118 6.83 -9.60 3.31
CA LEU A 118 6.48 -9.81 1.91
C LEU A 118 7.09 -11.12 1.41
N GLY A 119 6.32 -11.86 0.61
CA GLY A 119 6.73 -13.16 0.08
C GLY A 119 6.06 -13.46 -1.26
N GLY A 120 6.51 -14.51 -1.91
CA GLY A 120 6.11 -14.86 -3.27
C GLY A 120 7.10 -14.29 -4.28
N ILE A 121 6.61 -13.90 -5.45
CA ILE A 121 7.39 -13.25 -6.51
C ILE A 121 7.54 -11.77 -6.16
N ILE A 122 8.76 -11.26 -6.30
CA ILE A 122 9.09 -9.85 -6.05
C ILE A 122 9.91 -9.37 -7.25
N ILE A 123 9.50 -8.26 -7.83
CA ILE A 123 10.19 -7.61 -8.94
C ILE A 123 10.70 -6.25 -8.46
N VAL A 124 11.98 -6.03 -8.65
CA VAL A 124 12.62 -4.76 -8.31
C VAL A 124 13.03 -4.06 -9.58
N ASP A 125 12.59 -2.82 -9.73
CA ASP A 125 12.98 -1.89 -10.78
C ASP A 125 14.00 -0.91 -10.20
N PHE A 126 15.28 -1.17 -10.47
CA PHE A 126 16.37 -0.28 -10.07
C PHE A 126 16.51 0.85 -11.09
N ILE A 127 16.96 2.00 -10.60
CA ILE A 127 17.29 3.12 -11.50
C ILE A 127 18.34 2.66 -12.51
N ASP A 128 18.14 2.97 -13.78
CA ASP A 128 19.00 2.55 -14.88
C ASP A 128 20.48 2.90 -14.65
N MET A 129 21.33 1.90 -14.81
CA MET A 129 22.80 2.03 -14.71
C MET A 129 23.44 1.66 -16.03
N SER A 130 24.25 2.57 -16.58
CA SER A 130 24.97 2.38 -17.84
C SER A 130 26.21 1.48 -17.71
N ARG A 131 26.81 1.43 -16.49
CA ARG A 131 28.02 0.66 -16.20
C ARG A 131 27.68 -0.72 -15.67
N GLU A 132 28.23 -1.77 -16.29
CA GLU A 132 28.00 -3.15 -15.83
C GLU A 132 28.54 -3.37 -14.41
N GLU A 133 29.70 -2.78 -14.08
CA GLU A 133 30.30 -2.88 -12.74
C GLU A 133 29.34 -2.37 -11.63
N HIS A 134 28.56 -1.31 -11.92
CA HIS A 134 27.56 -0.78 -10.98
C HIS A 134 26.40 -1.76 -10.79
N ARG A 135 25.92 -2.39 -11.89
CA ARG A 135 24.85 -3.40 -11.83
C ARG A 135 25.28 -4.62 -11.01
N GLU A 136 26.50 -5.11 -11.27
CA GLU A 136 27.07 -6.24 -10.52
C GLU A 136 27.22 -5.91 -9.03
N ALA A 137 27.71 -4.72 -8.69
CA ALA A 137 27.86 -4.27 -7.31
C ALA A 137 26.51 -4.14 -6.58
N VAL A 138 25.48 -3.56 -7.23
CA VAL A 138 24.14 -3.45 -6.64
C VAL A 138 23.52 -4.84 -6.43
N LEU A 139 23.69 -5.74 -7.40
CA LEU A 139 23.19 -7.11 -7.30
C LEU A 139 23.89 -7.90 -6.18
N ALA A 140 25.22 -7.74 -6.05
CA ALA A 140 25.98 -8.34 -4.97
C ALA A 140 25.52 -7.82 -3.61
N GLU A 141 25.30 -6.50 -3.49
CA GLU A 141 24.80 -5.89 -2.25
C GLU A 141 23.39 -6.39 -1.91
N LEU A 142 22.48 -6.49 -2.89
CA LEU A 142 21.14 -7.04 -2.66
C LEU A 142 21.25 -8.49 -2.15
N ARG A 143 22.05 -9.34 -2.81
CA ARG A 143 22.25 -10.72 -2.38
C ARG A 143 22.85 -10.81 -0.98
N ARG A 144 23.80 -9.96 -0.66
CA ARG A 144 24.37 -9.87 0.69
C ARG A 144 23.33 -9.45 1.73
N ALA A 145 22.53 -8.41 1.43
CA ALA A 145 21.51 -7.92 2.35
C ALA A 145 20.39 -8.95 2.61
N VAL A 146 19.94 -9.67 1.58
CA VAL A 146 18.92 -10.72 1.75
C VAL A 146 19.46 -11.99 2.36
N SER A 147 20.77 -12.26 2.32
CA SER A 147 21.37 -13.47 2.93
C SER A 147 21.23 -13.52 4.46
N THR A 148 20.99 -12.36 5.09
CA THR A 148 20.69 -12.27 6.52
C THR A 148 19.25 -12.70 6.87
N ASP A 149 18.38 -12.82 5.88
CA ASP A 149 17.02 -13.35 6.08
C ASP A 149 17.06 -14.89 6.16
N ARG A 150 16.36 -15.44 7.13
CA ARG A 150 16.26 -16.89 7.33
C ARG A 150 15.27 -17.56 6.39
N THR A 151 14.41 -16.77 5.79
CA THR A 151 13.47 -17.25 4.81
C THR A 151 14.21 -17.56 3.53
N ARG A 152 13.97 -18.74 2.96
CA ARG A 152 14.59 -19.11 1.68
C ARG A 152 14.23 -18.09 0.60
N MET A 153 15.25 -17.53 -0.02
CA MET A 153 15.15 -16.55 -1.10
C MET A 153 16.01 -16.96 -2.29
N THR A 154 15.58 -16.55 -3.47
CA THR A 154 16.39 -16.59 -4.70
C THR A 154 16.40 -15.23 -5.34
N VAL A 155 17.53 -14.81 -5.91
CA VAL A 155 17.69 -13.51 -6.59
C VAL A 155 18.29 -13.78 -7.97
N SER A 156 17.58 -13.37 -9.03
CA SER A 156 18.06 -13.47 -10.42
C SER A 156 19.19 -12.48 -10.70
N ASN A 157 19.75 -12.56 -11.89
CA ASN A 157 20.50 -11.46 -12.47
C ASN A 157 19.55 -10.37 -12.97
N PHE A 158 20.10 -9.22 -13.38
CA PHE A 158 19.34 -8.23 -14.13
C PHE A 158 18.81 -8.86 -15.42
N THR A 159 17.56 -8.59 -15.72
CA THR A 159 16.95 -8.93 -17.00
C THR A 159 17.41 -7.95 -18.08
N GLU A 160 17.09 -8.24 -19.35
CA GLU A 160 17.32 -7.29 -20.46
C GLU A 160 16.56 -5.97 -20.28
N LEU A 161 15.48 -5.98 -19.48
CA LEU A 161 14.68 -4.80 -19.16
C LEU A 161 15.21 -4.02 -17.93
N GLY A 162 16.35 -4.42 -17.34
CA GLY A 162 16.90 -3.75 -16.15
C GLY A 162 16.26 -4.18 -14.83
N LEU A 163 15.34 -5.15 -14.83
CA LEU A 163 14.63 -5.61 -13.64
C LEU A 163 15.39 -6.74 -12.94
N VAL A 164 15.25 -6.81 -11.61
CA VAL A 164 15.71 -7.94 -10.80
C VAL A 164 14.51 -8.69 -10.26
N ALA A 165 14.37 -9.95 -10.67
CA ALA A 165 13.35 -10.86 -10.14
C ALA A 165 13.91 -11.61 -8.92
N MET A 166 13.08 -11.74 -7.90
CA MET A 166 13.44 -12.53 -6.73
C MET A 166 12.22 -13.28 -6.19
N THR A 167 12.48 -14.34 -5.44
CA THR A 167 11.42 -15.07 -4.73
C THR A 167 11.76 -15.16 -3.25
N ARG A 168 10.74 -15.02 -2.41
CA ARG A 168 10.84 -15.24 -0.97
C ARG A 168 9.73 -16.17 -0.53
N LYS A 169 10.06 -17.26 0.17
CA LYS A 169 9.07 -18.21 0.65
C LYS A 169 8.06 -17.49 1.57
N ARG A 170 6.76 -17.62 1.30
CA ARG A 170 5.71 -17.13 2.22
C ARG A 170 5.69 -18.02 3.45
N THR A 171 5.91 -17.44 4.62
CA THR A 171 5.88 -18.15 5.92
C THR A 171 4.71 -17.72 6.78
N ARG A 172 4.22 -16.48 6.57
CA ARG A 172 3.09 -15.85 7.25
C ARG A 172 2.43 -14.87 6.29
N GLU A 173 1.28 -14.35 6.67
CA GLU A 173 0.61 -13.22 6.02
C GLU A 173 1.48 -11.96 6.06
N SER A 174 1.31 -11.06 5.09
CA SER A 174 2.01 -9.77 5.12
C SER A 174 1.47 -8.88 6.24
N LEU A 175 2.29 -7.93 6.68
CA LEU A 175 1.90 -6.98 7.74
C LEU A 175 0.60 -6.25 7.39
N ALA A 176 0.49 -5.75 6.15
CA ALA A 176 -0.72 -5.08 5.68
C ALA A 176 -1.95 -6.00 5.69
N HIS A 177 -1.80 -7.28 5.35
CA HIS A 177 -2.93 -8.22 5.38
C HIS A 177 -3.44 -8.51 6.80
N VAL A 178 -2.54 -8.43 7.79
CA VAL A 178 -2.89 -8.66 9.21
C VAL A 178 -3.52 -7.41 9.83
N LEU A 179 -3.05 -6.20 9.47
CA LEU A 179 -3.41 -4.96 10.15
C LEU A 179 -4.40 -4.08 9.37
N CYS A 180 -4.62 -4.34 8.09
CA CYS A 180 -5.47 -3.52 7.24
C CYS A 180 -6.60 -4.33 6.60
N GLU A 181 -7.66 -3.64 6.23
CA GLU A 181 -8.75 -4.14 5.42
C GLU A 181 -8.87 -3.34 4.11
N PRO A 182 -9.50 -3.88 3.06
CA PRO A 182 -9.73 -3.13 1.83
C PRO A 182 -10.51 -1.83 2.11
N CYS A 183 -10.08 -0.73 1.48
CA CYS A 183 -10.76 0.54 1.61
C CYS A 183 -12.24 0.42 1.19
N PRO A 184 -13.22 0.74 2.05
CA PRO A 184 -14.64 0.60 1.73
C PRO A 184 -15.12 1.52 0.60
N ILE A 185 -14.38 2.62 0.34
CA ILE A 185 -14.75 3.59 -0.71
C ILE A 185 -14.40 3.05 -2.10
N CYS A 186 -13.16 2.55 -2.29
CA CYS A 186 -12.71 2.09 -3.60
C CYS A 186 -12.61 0.56 -3.72
N GLY A 187 -12.90 -0.19 -2.66
CA GLY A 187 -12.77 -1.66 -2.64
C GLY A 187 -11.34 -2.14 -2.91
N GLY A 188 -10.34 -1.35 -2.56
CA GLY A 188 -8.93 -1.65 -2.81
C GLY A 188 -8.40 -1.23 -4.19
N ARG A 189 -9.22 -0.58 -5.04
CA ARG A 189 -8.78 -0.12 -6.39
C ARG A 189 -7.74 1.01 -6.35
N GLY A 190 -7.74 1.82 -5.27
CA GLY A 190 -6.89 3.02 -5.16
C GLY A 190 -7.44 4.26 -5.87
N GLU A 191 -8.49 4.12 -6.68
CA GLU A 191 -9.12 5.15 -7.48
C GLU A 191 -10.63 5.06 -7.37
N VAL A 192 -11.31 6.20 -7.54
CA VAL A 192 -12.76 6.30 -7.67
C VAL A 192 -13.10 7.08 -8.95
N LYS A 193 -14.27 6.81 -9.52
CA LYS A 193 -14.76 7.59 -10.65
C LYS A 193 -14.88 9.06 -10.27
N THR A 194 -14.57 9.97 -11.19
CA THR A 194 -14.80 11.41 -10.97
C THR A 194 -16.30 11.70 -10.84
N ALA A 195 -16.66 12.76 -10.11
CA ALA A 195 -18.06 13.18 -9.98
C ALA A 195 -18.71 13.35 -11.35
N ARG A 196 -18.00 13.93 -12.34
CA ARG A 196 -18.46 14.07 -13.73
C ARG A 196 -18.78 12.72 -14.39
N THR A 197 -17.93 11.72 -14.19
CA THR A 197 -18.19 10.37 -14.72
C THR A 197 -19.45 9.75 -14.11
N VAL A 198 -19.64 9.96 -12.81
CA VAL A 198 -20.84 9.50 -12.10
C VAL A 198 -22.08 10.22 -12.60
N CYS A 199 -22.03 11.53 -12.84
CA CYS A 199 -23.13 12.29 -13.45
C CYS A 199 -23.57 11.65 -14.78
N TYR A 200 -22.63 11.34 -15.66
CA TYR A 200 -22.98 10.69 -16.93
C TYR A 200 -23.52 9.26 -16.76
N ASP A 201 -23.08 8.52 -15.75
CA ASP A 201 -23.66 7.21 -15.44
C ASP A 201 -25.12 7.37 -15.02
N ILE A 202 -25.42 8.34 -14.15
CA ILE A 202 -26.78 8.67 -13.69
C ILE A 202 -27.66 9.10 -14.86
N LEU A 203 -27.20 10.03 -15.69
CA LEU A 203 -27.97 10.52 -16.85
C LEU A 203 -28.31 9.38 -17.84
N ARG A 204 -27.36 8.47 -18.08
CA ARG A 204 -27.61 7.29 -18.92
C ARG A 204 -28.63 6.34 -18.30
N GLU A 205 -28.56 6.14 -16.99
CA GLU A 205 -29.51 5.28 -16.28
C GLU A 205 -30.93 5.86 -16.32
N ILE A 206 -31.08 7.18 -16.13
CA ILE A 206 -32.40 7.84 -16.25
C ILE A 206 -32.96 7.66 -17.66
N LEU A 207 -32.14 7.84 -18.71
CA LEU A 207 -32.57 7.58 -20.09
C LEU A 207 -33.03 6.13 -20.29
N ARG A 208 -32.33 5.18 -19.69
CA ARG A 208 -32.72 3.76 -19.74
C ARG A 208 -34.04 3.52 -19.03
N LEU A 209 -34.18 4.05 -17.80
CA LEU A 209 -35.37 3.91 -16.96
C LEU A 209 -36.57 4.59 -17.59
N SER A 210 -36.42 5.77 -18.20
CA SER A 210 -37.53 6.50 -18.86
C SER A 210 -38.14 5.73 -20.03
N ARG A 211 -37.33 4.93 -20.74
CA ARG A 211 -37.80 4.05 -21.83
C ARG A 211 -38.51 2.82 -21.31
N GLN A 212 -38.08 2.33 -20.15
CA GLN A 212 -38.63 1.10 -19.52
C GLN A 212 -39.91 1.41 -18.73
N TYR A 213 -39.95 2.54 -18.02
CA TYR A 213 -41.07 2.93 -17.13
C TYR A 213 -41.74 4.20 -17.66
N LYS A 214 -42.60 4.03 -18.67
CA LYS A 214 -43.28 5.15 -19.33
C LYS A 214 -44.27 5.88 -18.40
N ASP A 215 -44.79 5.17 -17.40
CA ASP A 215 -45.82 5.70 -16.49
C ASP A 215 -45.21 6.47 -15.29
N ALA A 216 -43.88 6.45 -15.10
CA ALA A 216 -43.22 7.25 -14.07
C ALA A 216 -43.46 8.74 -14.32
N LYS A 217 -43.83 9.48 -13.28
CA LYS A 217 -44.12 10.91 -13.38
C LYS A 217 -42.88 11.80 -13.19
N GLU A 218 -41.97 11.35 -12.34
CA GLU A 218 -40.72 12.03 -12.04
C GLU A 218 -39.60 11.05 -11.75
N PHE A 219 -38.36 11.51 -11.84
CA PHE A 219 -37.16 10.80 -11.42
C PHE A 219 -36.51 11.57 -10.28
N ARG A 220 -36.07 10.88 -9.23
CA ARG A 220 -35.34 11.47 -8.12
C ARG A 220 -33.97 10.83 -8.02
N ILE A 221 -32.92 11.64 -8.12
CA ILE A 221 -31.54 11.24 -7.97
C ILE A 221 -31.15 11.42 -6.50
N GLN A 222 -30.69 10.35 -5.86
CA GLN A 222 -30.00 10.44 -4.57
C GLN A 222 -28.52 10.16 -4.81
N ALA A 223 -27.65 11.11 -4.44
CA ALA A 223 -26.21 10.98 -4.64
C ALA A 223 -25.45 11.81 -3.59
N SER A 224 -24.11 11.64 -3.57
CA SER A 224 -23.25 12.45 -2.71
C SER A 224 -23.29 13.93 -3.08
N GLN A 225 -22.95 14.81 -2.12
CA GLN A 225 -22.93 16.27 -2.33
C GLN A 225 -22.11 16.65 -3.57
N SER A 226 -20.90 16.08 -3.74
CA SER A 226 -20.01 16.39 -4.88
C SER A 226 -20.62 16.08 -6.25
N VAL A 227 -21.45 15.04 -6.33
CA VAL A 227 -22.14 14.66 -7.57
C VAL A 227 -23.33 15.58 -7.84
N ILE A 228 -24.09 15.93 -6.79
CA ILE A 228 -25.21 16.87 -6.93
C ILE A 228 -24.73 18.27 -7.32
N ASP A 229 -23.64 18.77 -6.69
CA ASP A 229 -23.05 20.06 -7.05
C ASP A 229 -22.59 20.07 -8.53
N MET A 230 -21.93 18.98 -8.97
CA MET A 230 -21.53 18.83 -10.37
C MET A 230 -22.71 18.85 -11.35
N LEU A 231 -23.84 18.19 -10.99
CA LEU A 231 -25.07 18.21 -11.80
C LEU A 231 -25.74 19.60 -11.85
N LEU A 232 -25.63 20.36 -10.77
CA LEU A 232 -26.23 21.71 -10.69
C LEU A 232 -25.37 22.78 -11.36
N GLU A 233 -24.07 22.63 -11.38
CA GLU A 233 -23.11 23.62 -11.89
C GLU A 233 -22.63 23.24 -13.29
N ASP A 234 -21.61 22.41 -13.39
CA ASP A 234 -20.92 22.13 -14.66
C ASP A 234 -21.75 21.32 -15.65
N GLU A 235 -22.56 20.38 -15.18
CA GLU A 235 -23.35 19.47 -15.99
C GLU A 235 -24.85 19.84 -16.05
N SER A 236 -25.22 21.05 -15.57
CA SER A 236 -26.61 21.53 -15.65
C SER A 236 -27.16 21.56 -17.08
N PRO A 237 -26.41 21.91 -18.15
CA PRO A 237 -26.93 21.83 -19.51
C PRO A 237 -27.26 20.40 -19.96
N ALA A 238 -26.48 19.40 -19.51
CA ALA A 238 -26.72 17.99 -19.82
C ALA A 238 -27.99 17.48 -19.12
N LEU A 239 -28.20 17.90 -17.86
CA LEU A 239 -29.39 17.59 -17.10
C LEU A 239 -30.66 18.24 -17.73
N GLU A 240 -30.61 19.50 -18.15
CA GLU A 240 -31.69 20.18 -18.84
C GLU A 240 -32.07 19.49 -20.17
N LEU A 241 -31.08 19.13 -20.99
CA LEU A 241 -31.27 18.38 -22.21
C LEU A 241 -31.93 17.03 -21.95
N LEU A 242 -31.50 16.33 -20.89
CA LEU A 242 -32.11 15.06 -20.48
C LEU A 242 -33.60 15.29 -20.12
N GLN A 243 -33.92 16.24 -19.25
CA GLN A 243 -35.29 16.52 -18.82
C GLN A 243 -36.18 16.85 -20.00
N ALA A 244 -35.68 17.68 -20.93
CA ALA A 244 -36.39 18.01 -22.16
C ALA A 244 -36.65 16.78 -23.05
N SER A 245 -35.66 15.86 -23.12
CA SER A 245 -35.76 14.62 -23.93
C SER A 245 -36.74 13.60 -23.37
N ILE A 246 -36.83 13.51 -22.05
CA ILE A 246 -37.73 12.54 -21.38
C ILE A 246 -39.10 13.15 -21.05
N GLU A 247 -39.25 14.46 -21.16
CA GLU A 247 -40.48 15.25 -20.83
C GLU A 247 -40.93 15.01 -19.37
N LYS A 248 -39.99 14.78 -18.45
CA LYS A 248 -40.27 14.53 -17.05
C LYS A 248 -39.27 15.28 -16.16
N PRO A 249 -39.71 15.74 -14.99
CA PRO A 249 -38.81 16.39 -14.04
C PRO A 249 -37.82 15.38 -13.41
N VAL A 250 -36.57 15.85 -13.17
CA VAL A 250 -35.56 15.14 -12.44
C VAL A 250 -35.24 15.97 -11.19
N LEU A 251 -35.52 15.40 -10.03
CA LEU A 251 -35.24 16.00 -8.72
C LEU A 251 -33.89 15.55 -8.22
N LEU A 252 -33.15 16.45 -7.61
CA LEU A 252 -31.82 16.17 -7.04
C LEU A 252 -31.91 16.19 -5.51
N GLU A 253 -31.38 15.17 -4.86
CA GLU A 253 -31.37 15.01 -3.42
C GLU A 253 -30.00 14.56 -2.96
N VAL A 254 -29.44 15.27 -1.98
CA VAL A 254 -28.16 14.88 -1.38
C VAL A 254 -28.39 13.80 -0.33
N GLU A 255 -27.70 12.68 -0.47
CA GLU A 255 -27.64 11.64 0.56
C GLU A 255 -26.24 11.66 1.23
N PRO A 256 -26.15 12.19 2.48
CA PRO A 256 -24.86 12.40 3.14
C PRO A 256 -24.07 11.12 3.42
N SER A 257 -24.75 9.97 3.48
CA SER A 257 -24.10 8.66 3.73
C SER A 257 -23.47 8.06 2.47
N TYR A 258 -23.77 8.62 1.28
CA TYR A 258 -23.26 8.09 0.02
C TYR A 258 -21.85 8.57 -0.29
N THR A 259 -21.02 7.63 -0.70
CA THR A 259 -19.73 7.94 -1.29
C THR A 259 -19.92 8.39 -2.75
N GLN A 260 -18.89 8.97 -3.36
CA GLN A 260 -18.98 9.57 -4.71
C GLN A 260 -19.51 8.62 -5.80
N GLU A 261 -19.27 7.31 -5.68
CA GLU A 261 -19.71 6.33 -6.68
C GLU A 261 -21.07 5.68 -6.36
N VAL A 262 -21.63 5.99 -5.18
CA VAL A 262 -22.92 5.43 -4.74
C VAL A 262 -24.02 6.44 -5.07
N TRP A 263 -25.02 5.98 -5.78
CA TRP A 263 -26.18 6.77 -6.18
C TRP A 263 -27.38 5.87 -6.46
N ASP A 264 -28.58 6.42 -6.31
CA ASP A 264 -29.84 5.77 -6.64
C ASP A 264 -30.71 6.68 -7.51
N VAL A 265 -31.54 6.05 -8.34
CA VAL A 265 -32.61 6.73 -9.11
C VAL A 265 -33.94 6.15 -8.69
N ILE A 266 -34.74 6.98 -8.05
CA ILE A 266 -36.07 6.60 -7.54
C ILE A 266 -37.11 7.06 -8.55
N LEU A 267 -38.06 6.20 -8.85
CA LEU A 267 -39.22 6.45 -9.73
C LEU A 267 -40.41 6.85 -8.89
N ALA A 268 -41.12 7.92 -9.22
CA ALA A 268 -42.35 8.35 -8.60
C ALA A 268 -43.46 8.63 -9.61
#